data_c0e43d03a883eac47582a579c0dad7f0
#
_entry.id   c0e43d03a883eac47582a579c0dad7f0
#
_cell.length_a   1.000
_cell.length_b   1.000
_cell.length_c   1.000
_cell.angle_alpha   90.00
_cell.angle_beta   90.00
_cell.angle_gamma   90.00
#
_symmetry.space_group_name_H-M   'P 1'
#
loop_
_entity.id
_entity.type
_entity.pdbx_description
1 polymer ?
#
loop_
_entity_poly.entity_id
_entity_poly.type
_entity_poly.pdbx_seq_one_letter_code
_entity_poly.pdbx_strand_id
1 'polypeptide(L)'
;MKTPIVAAIAALFLLGANAQAQAPSDAQIASIVVTANQVDIDAGKLAESKGSNAQVKAFGKQMVTDHSGVNKQAVALVTKLKVTPEDNPTTQSLKSGGAENVKNLEKLSGAAFDRAYVDHEVAYHQQVLDAIDKTLIPSAQNAELKSLLVSVRPAFVAHLEHAKGLQSSLGQKN
;
A
#
# COMPACT_ATOMS: atom_id res chain seq x y z
N MET A 1 49.60 -46.41 -31.28
CA MET A 1 49.72 -45.55 -30.07
C MET A 1 48.65 -44.49 -30.14
N LYS A 2 47.60 -44.58 -29.33
CA LYS A 2 46.43 -43.62 -29.29
C LYS A 2 46.52 -42.86 -27.98
N THR A 3 46.83 -41.57 -28.08
CA THR A 3 46.82 -40.63 -26.92
C THR A 3 45.42 -40.22 -26.56
N PRO A 4 45.00 -40.28 -25.30
CA PRO A 4 43.69 -39.74 -24.88
C PRO A 4 43.78 -38.24 -24.65
N ILE A 5 42.83 -37.49 -25.24
CA ILE A 5 42.57 -36.08 -25.01
C ILE A 5 41.82 -35.96 -23.69
N VAL A 6 42.43 -35.36 -22.69
CA VAL A 6 41.80 -35.01 -21.43
C VAL A 6 41.06 -33.67 -21.64
N ALA A 7 39.72 -33.71 -21.73
CA ALA A 7 38.89 -32.52 -21.76
C ALA A 7 38.75 -31.99 -20.31
N ALA A 8 39.35 -30.84 -20.04
CA ALA A 8 39.15 -30.10 -18.80
C ALA A 8 37.79 -29.40 -18.82
N ILE A 9 36.84 -29.88 -18.03
CA ILE A 9 35.54 -29.22 -17.79
C ILE A 9 35.78 -28.09 -16.79
N ALA A 10 35.85 -26.87 -17.31
CA ALA A 10 35.82 -25.66 -16.48
C ALA A 10 34.38 -25.49 -15.93
N ALA A 11 34.19 -25.81 -14.65
CA ALA A 11 32.94 -25.50 -13.94
C ALA A 11 32.86 -23.99 -13.72
N LEU A 12 32.03 -23.30 -14.53
CA LEU A 12 31.62 -21.94 -14.25
C LEU A 12 30.68 -21.96 -13.01
N PHE A 13 31.22 -21.56 -11.87
CA PHE A 13 30.39 -21.16 -10.73
C PHE A 13 29.68 -19.85 -11.09
N LEU A 14 28.44 -19.94 -11.57
CA LEU A 14 27.52 -18.85 -11.58
C LEU A 14 27.20 -18.52 -10.12
N LEU A 15 27.91 -17.57 -9.54
CA LEU A 15 27.49 -16.85 -8.34
C LEU A 15 26.22 -16.10 -8.70
N GLY A 16 25.06 -16.74 -8.52
CA GLY A 16 23.78 -16.09 -8.51
C GLY A 16 23.79 -15.09 -7.36
N ALA A 17 24.03 -13.81 -7.67
CA ALA A 17 23.77 -12.74 -6.74
C ALA A 17 22.26 -12.78 -6.46
N ASN A 18 21.88 -13.36 -5.32
CA ASN A 18 20.57 -13.13 -4.74
C ASN A 18 20.50 -11.62 -4.45
N ALA A 19 19.93 -10.86 -5.35
CA ALA A 19 19.53 -9.48 -5.08
C ALA A 19 18.44 -9.55 -4.00
N GLN A 20 18.86 -9.65 -2.74
CA GLN A 20 17.96 -9.37 -1.63
C GLN A 20 17.49 -7.94 -1.85
N ALA A 21 16.18 -7.79 -1.99
CA ALA A 21 15.58 -6.46 -2.10
C ALA A 21 16.06 -5.65 -0.90
N GLN A 22 16.82 -4.60 -1.16
CA GLN A 22 17.37 -3.74 -0.12
C GLN A 22 16.21 -3.13 0.67
N ALA A 23 16.32 -3.14 2.00
CA ALA A 23 15.33 -2.50 2.86
C ALA A 23 15.17 -1.01 2.47
N PRO A 24 13.94 -0.48 2.44
CA PRO A 24 13.71 0.90 2.01
C PRO A 24 14.35 1.90 2.97
N SER A 25 14.97 2.96 2.43
CA SER A 25 15.48 4.10 3.19
C SER A 25 14.33 4.92 3.80
N ASP A 26 14.62 5.79 4.78
CA ASP A 26 13.62 6.70 5.35
C ASP A 26 12.97 7.60 4.29
N ALA A 27 13.71 8.05 3.29
CA ALA A 27 13.19 8.82 2.16
C ALA A 27 12.23 8.00 1.29
N GLN A 28 12.53 6.74 1.06
CA GLN A 28 11.67 5.81 0.35
C GLN A 28 10.44 5.43 1.17
N ILE A 29 10.59 5.21 2.48
CA ILE A 29 9.46 4.97 3.39
C ILE A 29 8.49 6.16 3.38
N ALA A 30 9.01 7.38 3.45
CA ALA A 30 8.18 8.59 3.40
C ALA A 30 7.38 8.67 2.08
N SER A 31 8.02 8.35 0.95
CA SER A 31 7.35 8.30 -0.36
C SER A 31 6.26 7.22 -0.40
N ILE A 32 6.54 6.03 0.13
CA ILE A 32 5.57 4.92 0.22
C ILE A 32 4.36 5.35 1.04
N VAL A 33 4.57 5.92 2.23
CA VAL A 33 3.48 6.35 3.13
C VAL A 33 2.58 7.38 2.46
N VAL A 34 3.16 8.45 1.89
CA VAL A 34 2.37 9.49 1.23
C VAL A 34 1.59 8.94 0.04
N THR A 35 2.22 8.07 -0.76
CA THR A 35 1.57 7.47 -1.93
C THR A 35 0.46 6.50 -1.53
N ALA A 36 0.69 5.65 -0.54
CA ALA A 36 -0.33 4.72 -0.06
C ALA A 36 -1.59 5.46 0.44
N ASN A 37 -1.41 6.50 1.24
CA ASN A 37 -2.54 7.32 1.68
C ASN A 37 -3.24 8.02 0.50
N GLN A 38 -2.50 8.47 -0.53
CA GLN A 38 -3.12 9.12 -1.70
C GLN A 38 -3.99 8.15 -2.50
N VAL A 39 -3.60 6.89 -2.63
CA VAL A 39 -4.40 5.83 -3.26
C VAL A 39 -5.75 5.67 -2.55
N ASP A 40 -5.76 5.61 -1.22
CA ASP A 40 -6.99 5.54 -0.42
C ASP A 40 -7.85 6.79 -0.54
N ILE A 41 -7.23 7.97 -0.52
CA ILE A 41 -7.94 9.24 -0.69
C ILE A 41 -8.68 9.27 -2.03
N ASP A 42 -8.05 8.83 -3.11
CA ASP A 42 -8.65 8.88 -4.44
C ASP A 42 -9.77 7.85 -4.61
N ALA A 43 -9.60 6.64 -4.11
CA ALA A 43 -10.66 5.63 -4.07
C ALA A 43 -11.82 6.07 -3.15
N GLY A 44 -11.51 6.64 -1.99
CA GLY A 44 -12.49 7.15 -1.02
C GLY A 44 -13.35 8.28 -1.58
N LYS A 45 -12.78 9.24 -2.31
CA LYS A 45 -13.52 10.30 -3.01
C LYS A 45 -14.52 9.72 -4.01
N LEU A 46 -14.10 8.69 -4.74
CA LEU A 46 -14.98 8.02 -5.69
C LEU A 46 -16.12 7.30 -4.95
N ALA A 47 -15.85 6.64 -3.83
CA ALA A 47 -16.87 5.98 -3.01
C ALA A 47 -17.83 6.98 -2.38
N GLU A 48 -17.36 8.12 -1.88
CA GLU A 48 -18.21 9.20 -1.36
C GLU A 48 -19.19 9.73 -2.42
N SER A 49 -18.74 9.87 -3.66
CA SER A 49 -19.54 10.42 -4.77
C SER A 49 -20.45 9.36 -5.42
N LYS A 50 -19.95 8.17 -5.75
CA LYS A 50 -20.63 7.13 -6.55
C LYS A 50 -21.29 6.03 -5.73
N GLY A 51 -20.93 5.82 -4.48
CA GLY A 51 -21.52 4.77 -3.65
C GLY A 51 -23.04 4.83 -3.66
N SER A 52 -23.69 3.69 -3.73
CA SER A 52 -25.15 3.60 -3.63
C SER A 52 -25.62 3.34 -2.19
N ASN A 53 -24.81 2.64 -1.42
CA ASN A 53 -25.05 2.36 0.00
C ASN A 53 -24.52 3.52 0.86
N ALA A 54 -25.37 4.04 1.75
CA ALA A 54 -25.01 5.16 2.62
C ALA A 54 -23.80 4.87 3.53
N GLN A 55 -23.64 3.62 3.97
CA GLN A 55 -22.50 3.22 4.80
C GLN A 55 -21.21 3.18 3.99
N VAL A 56 -21.27 2.77 2.70
CA VAL A 56 -20.12 2.80 1.79
C VAL A 56 -19.68 4.25 1.51
N LYS A 57 -20.64 5.16 1.27
CA LYS A 57 -20.35 6.60 1.14
C LYS A 57 -19.69 7.18 2.39
N ALA A 58 -20.23 6.84 3.57
CA ALA A 58 -19.67 7.29 4.85
C ALA A 58 -18.25 6.76 5.08
N PHE A 59 -18.00 5.50 4.74
CA PHE A 59 -16.69 4.91 4.82
C PHE A 59 -15.70 5.58 3.85
N GLY A 60 -16.10 5.83 2.59
CA GLY A 60 -15.27 6.57 1.63
C GLY A 60 -14.89 7.96 2.15
N LYS A 61 -15.85 8.70 2.72
CA LYS A 61 -15.57 10.00 3.36
C LYS A 61 -14.61 9.88 4.54
N GLN A 62 -14.76 8.84 5.36
CA GLN A 62 -13.82 8.54 6.45
C GLN A 62 -12.41 8.33 5.91
N MET A 63 -12.23 7.50 4.86
CA MET A 63 -10.92 7.26 4.23
C MET A 63 -10.28 8.57 3.75
N VAL A 64 -11.04 9.43 3.08
CA VAL A 64 -10.55 10.75 2.65
C VAL A 64 -10.06 11.58 3.83
N THR A 65 -10.82 11.62 4.92
CA THR A 65 -10.50 12.44 6.10
C THR A 65 -9.26 11.93 6.82
N ASP A 66 -9.24 10.65 7.15
CA ASP A 66 -8.21 10.04 7.99
C ASP A 66 -6.87 9.98 7.24
N HIS A 67 -6.87 9.50 6.00
CA HIS A 67 -5.65 9.42 5.19
C HIS A 67 -5.09 10.79 4.79
N SER A 68 -5.95 11.81 4.59
CA SER A 68 -5.48 13.20 4.44
C SER A 68 -4.81 13.72 5.71
N GLY A 69 -5.31 13.33 6.87
CA GLY A 69 -4.69 13.65 8.17
C GLY A 69 -3.31 13.02 8.31
N VAL A 70 -3.17 11.75 7.95
CA VAL A 70 -1.87 11.04 7.96
C VAL A 70 -0.90 11.68 6.97
N ASN A 71 -1.34 12.03 5.76
CA ASN A 71 -0.49 12.70 4.77
C ASN A 71 0.02 14.06 5.26
N LYS A 72 -0.82 14.85 5.94
CA LYS A 72 -0.39 16.12 6.55
C LYS A 72 0.71 15.89 7.59
N GLN A 73 0.57 14.87 8.44
CA GLN A 73 1.58 14.52 9.44
C GLN A 73 2.90 14.05 8.77
N ALA A 74 2.81 13.19 7.76
CA ALA A 74 3.98 12.70 7.04
C ALA A 74 4.73 13.83 6.34
N VAL A 75 4.03 14.75 5.65
CA VAL A 75 4.62 15.91 4.98
C VAL A 75 5.27 16.86 6.00
N ALA A 76 4.60 17.14 7.12
CA ALA A 76 5.17 17.96 8.19
C ALA A 76 6.46 17.34 8.76
N LEU A 77 6.46 16.02 8.95
CA LEU A 77 7.64 15.31 9.47
C LEU A 77 8.81 15.36 8.49
N VAL A 78 8.63 15.03 7.22
CA VAL A 78 9.73 15.06 6.23
C VAL A 78 10.27 16.48 6.04
N THR A 79 9.42 17.50 6.13
CA THR A 79 9.83 18.91 6.10
C THR A 79 10.70 19.26 7.31
N LYS A 80 10.28 18.87 8.52
CA LYS A 80 11.05 19.04 9.76
C LYS A 80 12.41 18.35 9.68
N LEU A 81 12.44 17.13 9.18
CA LEU A 81 13.65 16.31 9.06
C LEU A 81 14.54 16.71 7.88
N LYS A 82 14.08 17.62 7.00
CA LYS A 82 14.73 17.98 5.73
C LYS A 82 15.01 16.77 4.84
N VAL A 83 14.10 15.78 4.86
CA VAL A 83 14.13 14.59 4.02
C VAL A 83 13.27 14.84 2.79
N THR A 84 13.81 14.62 1.61
CA THR A 84 13.02 14.63 0.36
C THR A 84 12.53 13.21 0.08
N PRO A 85 11.19 12.97 -0.01
CA PRO A 85 10.68 11.67 -0.37
C PRO A 85 11.24 11.19 -1.71
N GLU A 86 11.65 9.92 -1.77
CA GLU A 86 12.29 9.32 -2.94
C GLU A 86 11.42 8.23 -3.53
N ASP A 87 11.13 8.32 -4.84
CA ASP A 87 10.40 7.30 -5.58
C ASP A 87 11.17 5.98 -5.62
N ASN A 88 10.42 4.88 -5.60
CA ASN A 88 10.97 3.53 -5.59
C ASN A 88 9.98 2.55 -6.26
N PRO A 89 10.35 1.29 -6.53
CA PRO A 89 9.45 0.33 -7.18
C PRO A 89 8.11 0.14 -6.45
N THR A 90 8.09 0.17 -5.11
CA THR A 90 6.85 0.06 -4.32
C THR A 90 5.95 1.27 -4.56
N THR A 91 6.50 2.48 -4.54
CA THR A 91 5.75 3.72 -4.83
C THR A 91 5.15 3.69 -6.24
N GLN A 92 5.91 3.24 -7.24
CA GLN A 92 5.43 3.12 -8.62
C GLN A 92 4.32 2.08 -8.74
N SER A 93 4.46 0.94 -8.06
CA SER A 93 3.42 -0.10 -8.00
C SER A 93 2.13 0.39 -7.35
N LEU A 94 2.24 1.15 -6.24
CA LEU A 94 1.09 1.77 -5.57
C LEU A 94 0.38 2.77 -6.50
N LYS A 95 1.11 3.64 -7.17
CA LYS A 95 0.55 4.62 -8.12
C LYS A 95 -0.20 3.93 -9.27
N SER A 96 0.42 2.91 -9.88
CA SER A 96 -0.19 2.19 -11.01
C SER A 96 -1.40 1.36 -10.57
N GLY A 97 -1.30 0.64 -9.46
CA GLY A 97 -2.39 -0.17 -8.90
C GLY A 97 -3.58 0.69 -8.45
N GLY A 98 -3.30 1.81 -7.79
CA GLY A 98 -4.34 2.77 -7.39
C GLY A 98 -5.08 3.38 -8.59
N ALA A 99 -4.34 3.79 -9.62
CA ALA A 99 -4.95 4.31 -10.85
C ALA A 99 -5.80 3.26 -11.58
N GLU A 100 -5.33 2.01 -11.61
CA GLU A 100 -6.09 0.89 -12.20
C GLU A 100 -7.35 0.60 -11.38
N ASN A 101 -7.27 0.57 -10.06
CA ASN A 101 -8.42 0.39 -9.18
C ASN A 101 -9.49 1.47 -9.44
N VAL A 102 -9.12 2.75 -9.40
CA VAL A 102 -10.04 3.87 -9.69
C VAL A 102 -10.69 3.70 -11.05
N LYS A 103 -9.91 3.42 -12.11
CA LYS A 103 -10.41 3.17 -13.46
C LYS A 103 -11.39 2.01 -13.55
N ASN A 104 -11.19 0.96 -12.77
CA ASN A 104 -12.10 -0.19 -12.72
C ASN A 104 -13.37 0.15 -11.94
N LEU A 105 -13.27 0.84 -10.81
CA LEU A 105 -14.41 1.33 -10.05
C LEU A 105 -15.28 2.32 -10.83
N GLU A 106 -14.69 3.18 -11.66
CA GLU A 106 -15.42 4.14 -12.51
C GLU A 106 -16.41 3.47 -13.47
N LYS A 107 -16.12 2.25 -13.91
CA LYS A 107 -16.99 1.47 -14.82
C LYS A 107 -18.19 0.86 -14.11
N LEU A 108 -18.19 0.83 -12.79
CA LEU A 108 -19.21 0.20 -11.96
C LEU A 108 -20.20 1.23 -11.41
N SER A 109 -21.37 0.77 -11.01
CA SER A 109 -22.40 1.56 -10.34
C SER A 109 -23.26 0.69 -9.41
N GLY A 110 -24.02 1.33 -8.51
CA GLY A 110 -24.92 0.63 -7.61
C GLY A 110 -24.21 -0.39 -6.72
N ALA A 111 -24.87 -1.50 -6.44
CA ALA A 111 -24.34 -2.55 -5.58
C ALA A 111 -23.02 -3.18 -6.10
N ALA A 112 -22.79 -3.19 -7.41
CA ALA A 112 -21.55 -3.71 -7.99
C ALA A 112 -20.36 -2.79 -7.64
N PHE A 113 -20.55 -1.48 -7.70
CA PHE A 113 -19.56 -0.51 -7.24
C PHE A 113 -19.28 -0.67 -5.75
N ASP A 114 -20.33 -0.70 -4.93
CA ASP A 114 -20.20 -0.78 -3.47
C ASP A 114 -19.38 -2.00 -3.03
N ARG A 115 -19.69 -3.16 -3.61
CA ARG A 115 -18.94 -4.41 -3.34
C ARG A 115 -17.50 -4.33 -3.79
N ALA A 116 -17.25 -3.90 -5.03
CA ALA A 116 -15.90 -3.83 -5.57
C ALA A 116 -15.01 -2.87 -4.78
N TYR A 117 -15.55 -1.72 -4.35
CA TYR A 117 -14.84 -0.78 -3.50
C TYR A 117 -14.49 -1.40 -2.14
N VAL A 118 -15.47 -1.97 -1.44
CA VAL A 118 -15.25 -2.55 -0.11
C VAL A 118 -14.32 -3.76 -0.16
N ASP A 119 -14.44 -4.61 -1.19
CA ASP A 119 -13.52 -5.75 -1.38
C ASP A 119 -12.08 -5.29 -1.60
N HIS A 120 -11.89 -4.21 -2.37
CA HIS A 120 -10.59 -3.60 -2.53
C HIS A 120 -10.04 -3.04 -1.21
N GLU A 121 -10.85 -2.32 -0.44
CA GLU A 121 -10.44 -1.75 0.84
C GLU A 121 -9.98 -2.81 1.86
N VAL A 122 -10.68 -3.95 1.93
CA VAL A 122 -10.27 -5.09 2.76
C VAL A 122 -8.89 -5.61 2.34
N ALA A 123 -8.70 -5.86 1.03
CA ALA A 123 -7.44 -6.37 0.52
C ALA A 123 -6.30 -5.36 0.68
N TYR A 124 -6.57 -4.10 0.38
CA TYR A 124 -5.59 -3.02 0.42
C TYR A 124 -5.10 -2.73 1.84
N HIS A 125 -6.01 -2.56 2.80
CA HIS A 125 -5.64 -2.33 4.20
C HIS A 125 -4.87 -3.50 4.81
N GLN A 126 -5.21 -4.75 4.45
CA GLN A 126 -4.43 -5.91 4.88
C GLN A 126 -2.99 -5.85 4.33
N GLN A 127 -2.82 -5.52 3.05
CA GLN A 127 -1.48 -5.40 2.43
C GLN A 127 -0.67 -4.27 3.05
N VAL A 128 -1.31 -3.11 3.31
CA VAL A 128 -0.65 -1.97 3.94
C VAL A 128 -0.21 -2.29 5.37
N LEU A 129 -1.05 -2.94 6.17
CA LEU A 129 -0.70 -3.39 7.52
C LEU A 129 0.47 -4.38 7.50
N ASP A 130 0.46 -5.33 6.58
CA ASP A 130 1.57 -6.27 6.40
C ASP A 130 2.86 -5.54 6.03
N ALA A 131 2.80 -4.53 5.16
CA ALA A 131 3.96 -3.71 4.82
C ALA A 131 4.45 -2.87 6.00
N ILE A 132 3.55 -2.25 6.76
CA ILE A 132 3.89 -1.48 7.97
C ILE A 132 4.64 -2.37 8.96
N ASP A 133 4.11 -3.56 9.26
CA ASP A 133 4.63 -4.44 10.31
C ASP A 133 5.91 -5.16 9.89
N LYS A 134 5.97 -5.67 8.64
CA LYS A 134 7.05 -6.55 8.18
C LYS A 134 8.19 -5.79 7.50
N THR A 135 7.94 -4.56 7.04
CA THR A 135 8.92 -3.82 6.23
C THR A 135 9.17 -2.42 6.74
N LEU A 136 8.14 -1.56 6.84
CA LEU A 136 8.37 -0.14 7.05
C LEU A 136 8.86 0.17 8.47
N ILE A 137 8.19 -0.35 9.51
CA ILE A 137 8.63 -0.17 10.90
C ILE A 137 10.02 -0.77 11.16
N PRO A 138 10.31 -2.02 10.73
CA PRO A 138 11.65 -2.58 10.90
C PRO A 138 12.76 -1.81 10.17
N SER A 139 12.46 -1.25 8.99
CA SER A 139 13.47 -0.55 8.15
C SER A 139 13.68 0.91 8.56
N ALA A 140 12.72 1.56 9.21
CA ALA A 140 12.80 2.97 9.60
C ALA A 140 13.97 3.20 10.57
N GLN A 141 14.94 4.04 10.14
CA GLN A 141 16.10 4.40 10.94
C GLN A 141 15.82 5.66 11.77
N ASN A 142 15.05 6.61 11.26
CA ASN A 142 14.66 7.79 11.99
C ASN A 142 13.58 7.47 13.03
N ALA A 143 13.83 7.80 14.29
CA ALA A 143 12.94 7.47 15.41
C ALA A 143 11.56 8.16 15.29
N GLU A 144 11.49 9.39 14.75
CA GLU A 144 10.22 10.10 14.58
C GLU A 144 9.39 9.49 13.43
N LEU A 145 10.04 9.07 12.34
CA LEU A 145 9.36 8.35 11.26
C LEU A 145 8.83 7.00 11.76
N LYS A 146 9.63 6.26 12.50
CA LYS A 146 9.19 5.01 13.15
C LYS A 146 8.01 5.25 14.09
N SER A 147 8.07 6.29 14.90
CA SER A 147 7.00 6.68 15.82
C SER A 147 5.70 7.02 15.08
N LEU A 148 5.80 7.74 13.95
CA LEU A 148 4.65 8.03 13.10
C LEU A 148 4.00 6.74 12.59
N LEU A 149 4.78 5.82 12.02
CA LEU A 149 4.28 4.54 11.52
C LEU A 149 3.55 3.74 12.62
N VAL A 150 4.14 3.67 13.81
CA VAL A 150 3.53 2.99 14.98
C VAL A 150 2.23 3.68 15.40
N SER A 151 2.20 5.01 15.40
CA SER A 151 1.04 5.80 15.86
C SER A 151 -0.17 5.71 14.92
N VAL A 152 0.04 5.59 13.61
CA VAL A 152 -1.05 5.50 12.62
C VAL A 152 -1.59 4.08 12.47
N ARG A 153 -0.81 3.06 12.77
CA ARG A 153 -1.18 1.65 12.61
C ARG A 153 -2.55 1.26 13.20
N PRO A 154 -2.93 1.70 14.43
CA PRO A 154 -4.25 1.36 14.99
C PRO A 154 -5.42 1.87 14.15
N ALA A 155 -5.29 3.03 13.48
CA ALA A 155 -6.32 3.54 12.58
C ALA A 155 -6.50 2.62 11.36
N PHE A 156 -5.39 2.14 10.75
CA PHE A 156 -5.45 1.20 9.64
C PHE A 156 -6.09 -0.14 10.03
N VAL A 157 -5.85 -0.62 11.26
CA VAL A 157 -6.55 -1.81 11.80
C VAL A 157 -8.05 -1.54 11.92
N ALA A 158 -8.45 -0.39 12.44
CA ALA A 158 -9.85 -0.02 12.56
C ALA A 158 -10.54 0.10 11.19
N HIS A 159 -9.85 0.67 10.19
CA HIS A 159 -10.36 0.74 8.82
C HIS A 159 -10.57 -0.66 8.22
N LEU A 160 -9.60 -1.56 8.38
CA LEU A 160 -9.73 -2.94 7.91
C LEU A 160 -10.94 -3.65 8.54
N GLU A 161 -11.13 -3.54 9.84
CA GLU A 161 -12.26 -4.19 10.52
C GLU A 161 -13.60 -3.57 10.12
N HIS A 162 -13.64 -2.25 9.91
CA HIS A 162 -14.84 -1.57 9.40
C HIS A 162 -15.16 -2.05 7.97
N ALA A 163 -14.15 -2.12 7.07
CA ALA A 163 -14.33 -2.63 5.71
C ALA A 163 -14.83 -4.08 5.70
N LYS A 164 -14.31 -4.97 6.55
CA LYS A 164 -14.81 -6.36 6.71
C LYS A 164 -16.26 -6.40 7.18
N GLY A 165 -16.65 -5.53 8.10
CA GLY A 165 -18.02 -5.38 8.54
C GLY A 165 -18.96 -4.97 7.41
N LEU A 166 -18.56 -3.99 6.59
CA LEU A 166 -19.29 -3.58 5.40
C LEU A 166 -19.38 -4.70 4.37
N GLN A 167 -18.28 -5.41 4.09
CA GLN A 167 -18.23 -6.54 3.18
C GLN A 167 -19.26 -7.61 3.57
N SER A 168 -19.30 -7.98 4.85
CA SER A 168 -20.26 -8.94 5.38
C SER A 168 -21.71 -8.46 5.21
N SER A 169 -21.99 -7.18 5.48
CA SER A 169 -23.32 -6.59 5.37
C SER A 169 -23.82 -6.50 3.92
N LEU A 170 -22.92 -6.26 2.97
CA LEU A 170 -23.23 -6.23 1.53
C LEU A 170 -23.44 -7.63 0.96
N GLY A 171 -22.79 -8.66 1.51
CA GLY A 171 -23.00 -10.07 1.13
C GLY A 171 -24.33 -10.67 1.57
N GLN A 172 -24.93 -10.15 2.67
CA GLN A 172 -26.18 -10.66 3.24
C GLN A 172 -27.45 -10.10 2.57
N LYS A 173 -27.34 -9.09 1.72
CA LYS A 173 -28.48 -8.41 1.05
C LYS A 173 -28.82 -8.99 -0.33
N ASN A 174 -28.54 -10.26 -0.57
CA ASN A 174 -28.94 -10.99 -1.80
C ASN A 174 -30.18 -11.81 -1.59
#